data_97b6deaa8075addde5f09d95faa4acb4
#
_entry.id   97b6deaa8075addde5f09d95faa4acb4
#
_cell.length_a   1.000
_cell.length_b   1.000
_cell.length_c   1.000
_cell.angle_alpha   90.00
_cell.angle_beta   90.00
_cell.angle_gamma   90.00
#
_symmetry.space_group_name_H-M   'P 1'
#
loop_
_entity.id
_entity.type
_entity.pdbx_description
1 polymer ?
#
loop_
_entity_poly.entity_id
_entity_poly.type
_entity_poly.pdbx_seq_one_letter_code
_entity_poly.pdbx_strand_id
1 'polypeptide(L)'
;YRTTTRVCHSKGLVEFGEREEHTHAPYARNVRKFVCTPAHAYANHPIVEERLKKLEEYGCTRALENGLNKLEMGDGKVGVVTSSIAYEYAKEVFPEGTSFLKLGLTFPLPMDLIRDFASKVEKLYVIEELEPFMEDQIKAAGIPCVGKELTGPLYELNTQLLRQRVLGQKADFRTVDVTPAKRPPALCPGCPHRGFFYTLSRNKNYVVTGDIGCYTLGCAEPLNCMDSVVCMGAGFSAGMGIAKSFEKEGVTGKVVFGVVGDSTFFHSGMTGAAEIVYNKGRMIPCVLDNRITGMTGHQDNPGTGYTLQGDPTALLSVEKILTALGFAPVLTVDPQDLKAMKAAVDQAVSALDAGQQPAIVTRRPCLLIKRDKFRKGMCHVNADKCRSCRSCLRVGCPAISMENGKAVIDRTQCVGCTVCAQVCPFDAIEKEEN
;
A
#
# COMPACT_ATOMS: atom_id res chain seq x y z
N TYR A 1 -1.91 11.91 -12.00
CA TYR A 1 -1.02 12.48 -10.97
C TYR A 1 0.10 11.49 -10.66
N ARG A 2 1.36 11.90 -10.85
CA ARG A 2 2.54 11.05 -10.68
C ARG A 2 3.48 11.65 -9.63
N THR A 3 3.94 10.86 -8.68
CA THR A 3 4.78 11.29 -7.57
C THR A 3 5.70 10.16 -7.13
N THR A 4 6.75 10.48 -6.39
CA THR A 4 7.70 9.52 -5.83
C THR A 4 7.50 9.38 -4.32
N THR A 5 7.84 8.21 -3.79
CA THR A 5 7.75 7.91 -2.35
C THR A 5 8.54 8.92 -1.52
N ARG A 6 9.73 9.29 -1.95
CA ARG A 6 10.61 10.25 -1.23
C ARG A 6 9.93 11.60 -1.05
N VAL A 7 9.33 12.15 -2.11
CA VAL A 7 8.60 13.42 -2.05
C VAL A 7 7.36 13.31 -1.18
N CYS A 8 6.58 12.22 -1.33
CA CYS A 8 5.34 12.01 -0.58
C CYS A 8 5.56 11.81 0.93
N HIS A 9 6.73 11.30 1.35
CA HIS A 9 7.06 11.08 2.75
C HIS A 9 7.97 12.17 3.35
N SER A 10 8.36 13.18 2.56
CA SER A 10 9.11 14.33 3.06
C SER A 10 8.23 15.28 3.85
N LYS A 11 8.87 16.07 4.71
CA LYS A 11 8.24 17.19 5.41
C LYS A 11 8.98 18.47 5.02
N GLY A 12 8.22 19.53 4.73
CA GLY A 12 8.76 20.84 4.41
C GLY A 12 8.09 21.91 5.23
N LEU A 13 8.74 23.06 5.33
CA LEU A 13 8.12 24.28 5.85
C LEU A 13 7.26 24.88 4.74
N VAL A 14 6.05 25.28 5.09
CA VAL A 14 5.12 25.98 4.20
C VAL A 14 4.63 27.24 4.86
N GLU A 15 4.51 28.28 4.07
CA GLU A 15 3.87 29.54 4.50
C GLU A 15 2.41 29.51 4.07
N PHE A 16 1.53 29.90 4.96
CA PHE A 16 0.12 30.05 4.63
C PHE A 16 -0.10 31.41 3.97
N GLY A 17 -0.72 31.41 2.78
CA GLY A 17 -1.24 32.60 2.16
C GLY A 17 -2.60 33.01 2.75
N GLU A 18 -3.14 34.12 2.25
CA GLU A 18 -4.51 34.54 2.57
C GLU A 18 -5.49 33.46 2.04
N ARG A 19 -6.53 33.20 2.86
CA ARG A 19 -7.56 32.24 2.46
C ARG A 19 -8.43 32.83 1.36
N GLU A 20 -8.42 32.21 0.19
CA GLU A 20 -9.34 32.59 -0.88
C GLU A 20 -10.75 32.06 -0.61
N GLU A 21 -11.74 32.94 -0.71
CA GLU A 21 -13.14 32.55 -0.66
C GLU A 21 -13.58 32.02 -2.03
N HIS A 22 -14.01 30.76 -2.06
CA HIS A 22 -14.56 30.14 -3.26
C HIS A 22 -16.08 30.06 -3.15
N THR A 23 -16.78 30.64 -4.10
CA THR A 23 -18.21 30.42 -4.26
C THR A 23 -18.45 29.12 -5.00
N HIS A 24 -19.18 28.21 -4.36
CA HIS A 24 -19.58 26.98 -5.02
C HIS A 24 -20.65 27.27 -6.08
N ALA A 25 -20.43 26.75 -7.30
CA ALA A 25 -21.45 26.81 -8.31
C ALA A 25 -22.69 26.01 -7.87
N PRO A 26 -23.90 26.55 -7.99
CA PRO A 26 -25.11 25.82 -7.64
C PRO A 26 -25.27 24.59 -8.53
N TYR A 27 -25.95 23.58 -8.01
CA TYR A 27 -26.24 22.38 -8.80
C TYR A 27 -27.03 22.75 -10.05
N ALA A 28 -26.49 22.35 -11.21
CA ALA A 28 -27.15 22.46 -12.50
C ALA A 28 -27.30 21.10 -13.15
N ARG A 29 -28.53 20.68 -13.43
CA ARG A 29 -28.79 19.40 -14.09
C ARG A 29 -28.21 19.43 -15.51
N ASN A 30 -27.31 18.49 -15.81
CA ASN A 30 -26.76 18.29 -17.16
C ASN A 30 -26.66 16.79 -17.46
N VAL A 31 -27.75 16.25 -17.99
CA VAL A 31 -27.88 14.81 -18.29
C VAL A 31 -26.84 14.39 -19.32
N ARG A 32 -26.61 15.20 -20.34
CA ARG A 32 -25.64 14.89 -21.40
C ARG A 32 -24.22 14.75 -20.87
N LYS A 33 -23.84 15.57 -19.89
CA LYS A 33 -22.49 15.54 -19.27
C LYS A 33 -22.32 14.39 -18.29
N PHE A 34 -23.34 14.13 -17.46
CA PHE A 34 -23.19 13.26 -16.29
C PHE A 34 -23.76 11.85 -16.48
N VAL A 35 -24.50 11.58 -17.54
CA VAL A 35 -25.04 10.25 -17.85
C VAL A 35 -24.37 9.69 -19.09
N CYS A 36 -23.44 8.76 -18.89
CA CYS A 36 -22.61 8.17 -19.95
C CYS A 36 -23.35 7.05 -20.71
N THR A 37 -24.47 7.40 -21.39
CA THR A 37 -25.05 6.49 -22.42
C THR A 37 -24.15 6.46 -23.65
N PRO A 38 -24.23 5.42 -24.52
CA PRO A 38 -23.45 5.37 -25.74
C PRO A 38 -23.60 6.63 -26.63
N ALA A 39 -24.82 7.15 -26.75
CA ALA A 39 -25.08 8.38 -27.54
C ALA A 39 -24.40 9.62 -26.92
N HIS A 40 -24.44 9.75 -25.61
CA HIS A 40 -23.77 10.86 -24.90
C HIS A 40 -22.24 10.71 -24.96
N ALA A 41 -21.71 9.51 -24.76
CA ALA A 41 -20.27 9.25 -24.88
C ALA A 41 -19.76 9.58 -26.27
N TYR A 42 -20.44 9.13 -27.31
CA TYR A 42 -20.12 9.45 -28.71
C TYR A 42 -20.13 10.97 -28.98
N ALA A 43 -21.15 11.68 -28.51
CA ALA A 43 -21.26 13.13 -28.71
C ALA A 43 -20.26 13.94 -27.83
N ASN A 44 -19.78 13.39 -26.71
CA ASN A 44 -18.83 14.06 -25.84
C ASN A 44 -17.35 13.77 -26.20
N HIS A 45 -17.05 12.69 -26.91
CA HIS A 45 -15.67 12.35 -27.27
C HIS A 45 -14.99 13.46 -28.11
N PRO A 46 -15.60 14.07 -29.14
CA PRO A 46 -14.98 15.22 -29.82
C PRO A 46 -14.66 16.40 -28.90
N ILE A 47 -15.49 16.61 -27.85
CA ILE A 47 -15.23 17.68 -26.84
C ILE A 47 -14.01 17.34 -26.01
N VAL A 48 -13.78 16.06 -25.71
CA VAL A 48 -12.58 15.60 -24.98
C VAL A 48 -11.33 15.84 -25.83
N GLU A 49 -11.37 15.45 -27.10
CA GLU A 49 -10.25 15.63 -28.03
C GLU A 49 -9.90 17.12 -28.22
N GLU A 50 -10.91 17.96 -28.41
CA GLU A 50 -10.71 19.41 -28.49
C GLU A 50 -10.13 20.00 -27.22
N ARG A 51 -10.54 19.49 -26.06
CA ARG A 51 -9.98 19.91 -24.76
C ARG A 51 -8.52 19.50 -24.62
N LEU A 52 -8.11 18.32 -25.10
CA LEU A 52 -6.72 17.89 -25.10
C LEU A 52 -5.85 18.84 -25.93
N LYS A 53 -6.31 19.24 -27.13
CA LYS A 53 -5.62 20.24 -27.95
C LYS A 53 -5.45 21.57 -27.22
N LYS A 54 -6.52 22.07 -26.59
CA LYS A 54 -6.47 23.32 -25.82
C LYS A 54 -5.52 23.21 -24.59
N LEU A 55 -5.42 22.05 -23.97
CA LEU A 55 -4.47 21.82 -22.88
C LEU A 55 -3.02 21.78 -23.39
N GLU A 56 -2.77 21.23 -24.58
CA GLU A 56 -1.46 21.28 -25.21
C GLU A 56 -1.06 22.72 -25.55
N GLU A 57 -1.94 23.51 -26.15
CA GLU A 57 -1.75 24.96 -26.41
C GLU A 57 -1.51 25.73 -25.12
N TYR A 58 -2.29 25.43 -24.08
CA TYR A 58 -2.08 26.01 -22.76
C TYR A 58 -0.69 25.68 -22.21
N GLY A 59 -0.24 24.45 -22.35
CA GLY A 59 1.11 24.01 -21.97
C GLY A 59 2.22 24.76 -22.72
N CYS A 60 1.98 25.12 -23.98
CA CYS A 60 2.92 25.89 -24.80
C CYS A 60 2.98 27.39 -24.45
N THR A 61 1.91 27.96 -23.87
CA THR A 61 1.75 29.39 -23.69
C THR A 61 1.54 29.77 -22.22
N ARG A 62 0.30 29.76 -21.75
CA ARG A 62 -0.09 30.22 -20.40
C ARG A 62 0.59 29.49 -19.27
N ALA A 63 0.95 28.22 -19.47
CA ALA A 63 1.69 27.45 -18.46
C ALA A 63 3.12 28.02 -18.26
N LEU A 64 3.71 28.64 -19.27
CA LEU A 64 4.96 29.38 -19.14
C LEU A 64 4.74 30.74 -18.44
N GLU A 65 3.70 31.46 -18.85
CA GLU A 65 3.40 32.81 -18.31
C GLU A 65 3.13 32.77 -16.81
N ASN A 66 2.43 31.73 -16.32
CA ASN A 66 2.09 31.60 -14.90
C ASN A 66 3.10 30.73 -14.10
N GLY A 67 4.22 30.32 -14.70
CA GLY A 67 5.29 29.59 -14.03
C GLY A 67 5.02 28.10 -13.77
N LEU A 68 3.92 27.52 -14.28
CA LEU A 68 3.67 26.09 -14.20
C LEU A 68 4.73 25.31 -15.01
N ASN A 69 4.96 25.71 -16.25
CA ASN A 69 6.14 25.30 -17.03
C ASN A 69 7.22 26.38 -16.89
N LYS A 70 8.48 26.00 -16.90
CA LYS A 70 9.59 26.92 -16.75
C LYS A 70 10.63 26.68 -17.81
N LEU A 71 10.97 27.72 -18.56
CA LEU A 71 12.01 27.72 -19.58
C LEU A 71 13.21 28.55 -19.10
N GLU A 72 14.36 27.92 -19.04
CA GLU A 72 15.63 28.58 -18.70
C GLU A 72 16.62 28.31 -19.83
N MET A 73 16.98 29.31 -20.60
CA MET A 73 17.96 29.18 -21.68
C MET A 73 19.36 29.43 -21.17
N GLY A 74 20.29 28.56 -21.52
CA GLY A 74 21.70 28.67 -21.28
C GLY A 74 22.48 28.97 -22.57
N ASP A 75 23.62 28.26 -22.77
CA ASP A 75 24.55 28.48 -23.89
C ASP A 75 24.14 27.74 -25.20
N GLY A 76 23.07 26.97 -25.18
CA GLY A 76 22.58 26.22 -26.32
C GLY A 76 23.29 24.88 -26.60
N LYS A 77 24.32 24.50 -25.85
CA LYS A 77 25.01 23.21 -26.07
C LYS A 77 24.19 22.03 -25.55
N VAL A 78 23.64 22.18 -24.34
CA VAL A 78 22.91 21.12 -23.66
C VAL A 78 21.53 21.63 -23.26
N GLY A 79 20.49 20.86 -23.59
CA GLY A 79 19.14 21.07 -23.12
C GLY A 79 18.63 19.88 -22.33
N VAL A 80 17.84 20.16 -21.31
CA VAL A 80 17.20 19.13 -20.47
C VAL A 80 15.72 19.39 -20.39
N VAL A 81 14.90 18.45 -20.88
CA VAL A 81 13.47 18.40 -20.63
C VAL A 81 13.25 17.52 -19.39
N THR A 82 12.52 18.01 -18.42
CA THR A 82 12.34 17.33 -17.13
C THR A 82 11.09 17.76 -16.41
N SER A 83 10.71 17.07 -15.33
CA SER A 83 9.54 17.39 -14.51
C SER A 83 9.78 17.04 -13.05
N SER A 84 8.92 17.60 -12.15
CA SER A 84 8.90 17.25 -10.73
C SER A 84 10.28 17.34 -10.07
N ILE A 85 10.61 16.38 -9.18
CA ILE A 85 11.88 16.35 -8.43
C ILE A 85 13.10 16.07 -9.33
N ALA A 86 12.89 15.43 -10.49
CA ALA A 86 14.00 15.18 -11.42
C ALA A 86 14.60 16.48 -11.95
N TYR A 87 13.82 17.58 -11.99
CA TYR A 87 14.36 18.91 -12.33
C TYR A 87 15.39 19.38 -11.30
N GLU A 88 15.11 19.25 -10.02
CA GLU A 88 16.05 19.68 -8.96
C GLU A 88 17.36 18.87 -9.03
N TYR A 89 17.26 17.56 -9.24
CA TYR A 89 18.44 16.72 -9.41
C TYR A 89 19.25 17.07 -10.66
N ALA A 90 18.56 17.36 -11.77
CA ALA A 90 19.24 17.75 -13.01
C ALA A 90 19.91 19.13 -12.87
N LYS A 91 19.28 20.11 -12.23
CA LYS A 91 19.86 21.44 -11.94
C LYS A 91 21.14 21.36 -11.12
N GLU A 92 21.20 20.42 -10.16
CA GLU A 92 22.41 20.23 -9.33
C GLU A 92 23.56 19.57 -10.08
N VAL A 93 23.25 18.75 -11.12
CA VAL A 93 24.22 17.86 -11.75
C VAL A 93 24.73 18.39 -13.09
N PHE A 94 23.85 18.93 -13.93
CA PHE A 94 24.24 19.39 -15.25
C PHE A 94 25.11 20.66 -15.15
N PRO A 95 26.08 20.84 -16.07
CA PRO A 95 27.00 21.98 -16.02
C PRO A 95 26.30 23.34 -16.08
N GLU A 96 26.98 24.37 -15.59
CA GLU A 96 26.57 25.75 -15.82
C GLU A 96 26.45 26.03 -17.33
N GLY A 97 25.47 26.84 -17.72
CA GLY A 97 25.14 27.06 -19.13
C GLY A 97 24.14 26.06 -19.73
N THR A 98 23.76 25.00 -19.01
CA THR A 98 22.70 24.08 -19.47
C THR A 98 21.36 24.77 -19.55
N SER A 99 20.63 24.54 -20.65
CA SER A 99 19.26 24.99 -20.83
C SER A 99 18.27 24.00 -20.21
N PHE A 100 17.20 24.48 -19.56
CA PHE A 100 16.21 23.62 -18.95
C PHE A 100 14.78 23.98 -19.39
N LEU A 101 14.01 22.97 -19.72
CA LEU A 101 12.57 23.03 -19.86
C LEU A 101 11.94 22.14 -18.79
N LYS A 102 11.49 22.75 -17.70
CA LYS A 102 10.73 22.06 -16.65
C LYS A 102 9.25 22.07 -16.99
N LEU A 103 8.65 20.89 -17.07
CA LEU A 103 7.22 20.71 -17.32
C LEU A 103 6.48 20.46 -16.01
N GLY A 104 5.55 21.36 -15.66
CA GLY A 104 4.57 21.16 -14.60
C GLY A 104 3.32 20.42 -15.12
N LEU A 105 2.99 20.62 -16.42
CA LEU A 105 1.96 19.86 -17.13
C LEU A 105 2.64 18.87 -18.09
N THR A 106 2.55 17.57 -17.78
CA THR A 106 3.21 16.50 -18.54
C THR A 106 2.25 15.71 -19.43
N PHE A 107 0.95 16.01 -19.40
CA PHE A 107 -0.05 15.40 -20.28
C PHE A 107 -1.24 16.33 -20.54
N PRO A 108 -1.56 16.63 -21.82
CA PRO A 108 -0.73 16.32 -22.98
C PRO A 108 0.60 17.08 -22.92
N LEU A 109 1.65 16.50 -23.53
CA LEU A 109 2.93 17.20 -23.63
C LEU A 109 2.81 18.44 -24.54
N PRO A 110 3.40 19.59 -24.17
CA PRO A 110 3.44 20.79 -25.01
C PRO A 110 4.48 20.61 -26.14
N MET A 111 4.10 19.81 -27.15
CA MET A 111 5.05 19.34 -28.17
C MET A 111 5.70 20.46 -29.00
N ASP A 112 4.95 21.52 -29.31
CA ASP A 112 5.51 22.67 -30.05
C ASP A 112 6.55 23.42 -29.23
N LEU A 113 6.32 23.59 -27.93
CA LEU A 113 7.31 24.17 -27.00
C LEU A 113 8.55 23.28 -26.89
N ILE A 114 8.37 21.96 -26.78
CA ILE A 114 9.49 21.00 -26.71
C ILE A 114 10.27 21.02 -28.02
N ARG A 115 9.63 21.11 -29.18
CA ARG A 115 10.27 21.19 -30.49
C ARG A 115 11.07 22.49 -30.65
N ASP A 116 10.47 23.62 -30.27
CA ASP A 116 11.16 24.90 -30.26
C ASP A 116 12.39 24.88 -29.34
N PHE A 117 12.25 24.36 -28.13
CA PHE A 117 13.34 24.17 -27.18
C PHE A 117 14.45 23.27 -27.76
N ALA A 118 14.08 22.13 -28.32
CA ALA A 118 15.02 21.19 -28.91
C ALA A 118 15.81 21.78 -30.08
N SER A 119 15.19 22.67 -30.86
CA SER A 119 15.86 23.36 -31.99
C SER A 119 16.93 24.37 -31.56
N LYS A 120 16.95 24.77 -30.28
CA LYS A 120 17.86 25.76 -29.71
C LYS A 120 19.03 25.15 -28.95
N VAL A 121 19.15 23.82 -28.94
CA VAL A 121 20.21 23.11 -28.22
C VAL A 121 20.88 22.07 -29.13
N GLU A 122 22.14 21.84 -28.95
CA GLU A 122 22.90 20.85 -29.75
C GLU A 122 22.63 19.43 -29.30
N LYS A 123 22.40 19.21 -27.99
CA LYS A 123 22.10 17.89 -27.41
C LYS A 123 20.98 17.98 -26.41
N LEU A 124 19.94 17.16 -26.62
CA LEU A 124 18.77 17.11 -25.77
C LEU A 124 18.80 15.88 -24.85
N TYR A 125 18.54 16.12 -23.59
CA TYR A 125 18.32 15.07 -22.58
C TYR A 125 16.87 15.12 -22.11
N VAL A 126 16.32 13.93 -21.75
CA VAL A 126 15.05 13.81 -21.03
C VAL A 126 15.35 13.12 -19.70
N ILE A 127 15.16 13.85 -18.61
CA ILE A 127 15.42 13.35 -17.26
C ILE A 127 14.10 13.23 -16.52
N GLU A 128 13.65 12.01 -16.33
CA GLU A 128 12.38 11.68 -15.66
C GLU A 128 12.51 10.42 -14.81
N GLU A 129 11.67 10.29 -13.80
CA GLU A 129 11.63 9.13 -12.92
C GLU A 129 10.97 7.92 -13.62
N LEU A 130 11.42 6.71 -13.28
CA LEU A 130 10.86 5.42 -13.70
C LEU A 130 10.80 5.27 -15.23
N GLU A 131 9.65 4.87 -15.80
CA GLU A 131 9.47 4.56 -17.21
C GLU A 131 9.57 5.81 -18.13
N PRO A 132 9.86 5.62 -19.43
CA PRO A 132 10.07 6.71 -20.39
C PRO A 132 8.75 7.35 -20.86
N PHE A 133 8.02 8.02 -19.95
CA PHE A 133 6.72 8.62 -20.29
C PHE A 133 6.83 9.85 -21.21
N MET A 134 7.74 10.77 -20.92
CA MET A 134 7.98 11.95 -21.76
C MET A 134 8.90 11.59 -22.94
N GLU A 135 9.95 10.83 -22.67
CA GLU A 135 10.93 10.43 -23.68
C GLU A 135 10.30 9.72 -24.87
N ASP A 136 9.42 8.75 -24.63
CA ASP A 136 8.78 7.99 -25.71
C ASP A 136 7.93 8.89 -26.61
N GLN A 137 7.19 9.83 -26.04
CA GLN A 137 6.39 10.79 -26.80
C GLN A 137 7.25 11.77 -27.59
N ILE A 138 8.36 12.25 -27.01
CA ILE A 138 9.32 13.13 -27.66
C ILE A 138 10.01 12.42 -28.84
N LYS A 139 10.46 11.18 -28.63
CA LYS A 139 11.04 10.34 -29.70
C LYS A 139 10.02 10.01 -30.79
N ALA A 140 8.78 9.70 -30.44
CA ALA A 140 7.69 9.45 -31.38
C ALA A 140 7.36 10.69 -32.26
N ALA A 141 7.58 11.89 -31.73
CA ALA A 141 7.46 13.14 -32.48
C ALA A 141 8.68 13.45 -33.37
N GLY A 142 9.65 12.53 -33.48
CA GLY A 142 10.86 12.66 -34.30
C GLY A 142 11.92 13.57 -33.71
N ILE A 143 11.88 13.85 -32.40
CA ILE A 143 12.89 14.71 -31.71
C ILE A 143 13.94 13.80 -31.08
N PRO A 144 15.21 13.83 -31.55
CA PRO A 144 16.27 13.03 -30.97
C PRO A 144 16.57 13.47 -29.55
N CYS A 145 16.65 12.53 -28.62
CA CYS A 145 16.99 12.82 -27.22
C CYS A 145 17.64 11.61 -26.55
N VAL A 146 18.41 11.88 -25.48
CA VAL A 146 19.04 10.89 -24.60
C VAL A 146 18.24 10.83 -23.30
N GLY A 147 17.78 9.67 -22.90
CA GLY A 147 16.93 9.53 -21.70
C GLY A 147 17.24 8.27 -20.92
N LYS A 148 16.39 7.24 -21.00
CA LYS A 148 16.50 6.02 -20.19
C LYS A 148 17.70 5.14 -20.52
N GLU A 149 18.26 5.24 -21.70
CA GLU A 149 19.57 4.64 -22.00
C GLU A 149 20.69 5.12 -21.06
N LEU A 150 20.53 6.34 -20.53
CA LEU A 150 21.44 6.93 -19.55
C LEU A 150 20.99 6.65 -18.11
N THR A 151 19.73 6.95 -17.78
CA THR A 151 19.23 6.91 -16.40
C THR A 151 18.70 5.54 -15.97
N GLY A 152 18.29 4.70 -16.92
CA GLY A 152 17.59 3.45 -16.65
C GLY A 152 16.16 3.67 -16.13
N PRO A 153 15.31 2.63 -16.15
CA PRO A 153 13.92 2.72 -15.73
C PRO A 153 13.69 2.29 -14.28
N LEU A 154 14.73 1.89 -13.54
CA LEU A 154 14.58 1.30 -12.22
C LEU A 154 14.96 2.27 -11.11
N TYR A 155 14.14 2.24 -10.05
CA TYR A 155 14.34 2.98 -8.80
C TYR A 155 14.23 4.49 -8.96
N GLU A 156 14.33 5.20 -7.84
CA GLU A 156 14.33 6.65 -7.80
C GLU A 156 15.67 7.23 -8.27
N LEU A 157 15.62 8.35 -8.99
CA LEU A 157 16.79 9.14 -9.29
C LEU A 157 17.31 9.86 -8.04
N ASN A 158 18.56 10.25 -8.09
CA ASN A 158 19.21 11.15 -7.14
C ASN A 158 20.41 11.83 -7.79
N THR A 159 20.93 12.87 -7.17
CA THR A 159 22.04 13.65 -7.70
C THR A 159 23.31 12.82 -7.92
N GLN A 160 23.62 11.89 -7.01
CA GLN A 160 24.80 11.03 -7.13
C GLN A 160 24.73 10.10 -8.34
N LEU A 161 23.57 9.47 -8.54
CA LEU A 161 23.32 8.60 -9.68
C LEU A 161 23.42 9.37 -11.00
N LEU A 162 22.84 10.58 -11.05
CA LEU A 162 22.93 11.43 -12.23
C LEU A 162 24.37 11.90 -12.49
N ARG A 163 25.14 12.31 -11.47
CA ARG A 163 26.57 12.66 -11.61
C ARG A 163 27.36 11.51 -12.23
N GLN A 164 27.13 10.30 -11.72
CA GLN A 164 27.80 9.12 -12.25
C GLN A 164 27.45 8.86 -13.72
N ARG A 165 26.18 8.95 -14.06
CA ARG A 165 25.68 8.58 -15.40
C ARG A 165 25.84 9.69 -16.44
N VAL A 166 25.63 10.94 -16.06
CA VAL A 166 25.70 12.09 -16.97
C VAL A 166 27.14 12.55 -17.13
N LEU A 167 27.91 12.67 -16.03
CA LEU A 167 29.24 13.23 -16.02
C LEU A 167 30.35 12.18 -15.99
N GLY A 168 30.04 10.90 -15.87
CA GLY A 168 31.01 9.82 -15.69
C GLY A 168 31.80 9.93 -14.37
N GLN A 169 31.38 10.79 -13.45
CA GLN A 169 32.03 10.98 -12.17
C GLN A 169 31.74 9.82 -11.23
N LYS A 170 32.74 9.36 -10.51
CA LYS A 170 32.57 8.36 -9.46
C LYS A 170 31.69 8.96 -8.36
N ALA A 171 30.62 8.25 -7.99
CA ALA A 171 29.79 8.69 -6.89
C ALA A 171 30.60 8.75 -5.59
N ASP A 172 30.66 9.93 -4.97
CA ASP A 172 31.30 10.12 -3.67
C ASP A 172 30.30 9.81 -2.54
N PHE A 173 30.05 8.51 -2.34
CA PHE A 173 29.31 8.09 -1.16
C PHE A 173 30.28 8.05 0.03
N ARG A 174 29.98 8.83 1.07
CA ARG A 174 30.61 8.61 2.36
C ARG A 174 30.24 7.21 2.85
N THR A 175 31.16 6.29 2.67
CA THR A 175 31.00 4.95 3.22
C THR A 175 31.36 5.00 4.71
N VAL A 176 30.43 4.59 5.55
CA VAL A 176 30.71 4.27 6.94
C VAL A 176 30.99 2.78 7.03
N ASP A 177 31.99 2.39 7.79
CA ASP A 177 32.35 0.98 7.98
C ASP A 177 31.39 0.29 8.98
N VAL A 178 30.09 0.48 8.71
CA VAL A 178 29.00 -0.11 9.49
C VAL A 178 27.96 -0.63 8.50
N THR A 179 27.71 -1.93 8.56
CA THR A 179 26.55 -2.51 7.83
C THR A 179 25.28 -2.12 8.56
N PRO A 180 24.40 -1.29 7.97
CA PRO A 180 23.16 -0.89 8.65
C PRO A 180 22.27 -2.11 8.89
N ALA A 181 21.68 -2.19 10.07
CA ALA A 181 20.70 -3.22 10.36
C ALA A 181 19.49 -3.09 9.41
N LYS A 182 19.13 -4.19 8.76
CA LYS A 182 17.91 -4.24 7.96
C LYS A 182 16.70 -4.04 8.86
N ARG A 183 15.83 -3.10 8.51
CA ARG A 183 14.60 -2.78 9.25
C ARG A 183 13.39 -2.90 8.32
N PRO A 184 13.03 -4.12 7.87
CA PRO A 184 11.85 -4.30 7.04
C PRO A 184 10.60 -3.91 7.84
N PRO A 185 9.55 -3.43 7.17
CA PRO A 185 8.26 -3.24 7.82
C PRO A 185 7.81 -4.52 8.51
N ALA A 186 7.26 -4.39 9.71
CA ALA A 186 6.77 -5.51 10.50
C ALA A 186 5.45 -5.15 11.21
N LEU A 187 4.66 -6.17 11.54
CA LEU A 187 3.50 -5.97 12.39
C LEU A 187 3.94 -5.42 13.76
N CYS A 188 3.22 -4.43 14.28
CA CYS A 188 3.51 -3.81 15.57
C CYS A 188 3.57 -4.83 16.72
N PRO A 189 4.30 -4.55 17.84
CA PRO A 189 4.16 -5.33 19.06
C PRO A 189 2.70 -5.38 19.49
N GLY A 190 2.15 -6.57 19.78
CA GLY A 190 0.76 -6.76 20.14
C GLY A 190 -0.27 -6.51 19.03
N CYS A 191 0.16 -6.42 17.77
CA CYS A 191 -0.76 -6.30 16.63
C CYS A 191 -1.83 -7.41 16.65
N PRO A 192 -3.12 -7.07 16.49
CA PRO A 192 -4.20 -8.07 16.52
C PRO A 192 -4.09 -9.11 15.41
N HIS A 193 -3.53 -8.77 14.25
CA HIS A 193 -3.43 -9.70 13.12
C HIS A 193 -2.43 -10.84 13.33
N ARG A 194 -1.50 -10.69 14.28
CA ARG A 194 -0.39 -11.60 14.49
C ARG A 194 -0.82 -13.04 14.83
N GLY A 195 -1.74 -13.19 15.75
CA GLY A 195 -2.21 -14.52 16.17
C GLY A 195 -2.96 -15.27 15.07
N PHE A 196 -3.70 -14.56 14.22
CA PHE A 196 -4.36 -15.14 13.05
C PHE A 196 -3.32 -15.73 12.08
N PHE A 197 -2.35 -14.93 11.63
CA PHE A 197 -1.32 -15.41 10.70
C PHE A 197 -0.42 -16.47 11.31
N TYR A 198 -0.09 -16.36 12.60
CA TYR A 198 0.62 -17.41 13.30
C TYR A 198 -0.14 -18.73 13.25
N THR A 199 -1.45 -18.71 13.48
CA THR A 199 -2.28 -19.94 13.45
C THR A 199 -2.33 -20.55 12.05
N LEU A 200 -2.57 -19.77 11.01
CA LEU A 200 -2.64 -20.28 9.63
C LEU A 200 -1.29 -20.79 9.12
N SER A 201 -0.19 -20.09 9.42
CA SER A 201 1.17 -20.46 8.97
C SER A 201 1.66 -21.81 9.50
N ARG A 202 0.96 -22.39 10.46
CA ARG A 202 1.31 -23.71 11.02
C ARG A 202 0.87 -24.90 10.14
N ASN A 203 0.02 -24.64 9.14
CA ASN A 203 -0.45 -25.66 8.22
C ASN A 203 -0.10 -25.31 6.77
N LYS A 204 0.79 -26.07 6.16
CA LYS A 204 1.27 -25.89 4.78
C LYS A 204 0.20 -26.21 3.71
N ASN A 205 -0.92 -26.78 4.10
CA ASN A 205 -2.03 -27.03 3.20
C ASN A 205 -3.00 -25.84 3.08
N TYR A 206 -2.79 -24.79 3.87
CA TYR A 206 -3.55 -23.57 3.76
C TYR A 206 -2.93 -22.65 2.73
N VAL A 207 -3.78 -22.17 1.81
CA VAL A 207 -3.42 -21.15 0.81
C VAL A 207 -4.12 -19.87 1.20
N VAL A 208 -3.35 -18.80 1.37
CA VAL A 208 -3.86 -17.54 1.88
C VAL A 208 -3.76 -16.44 0.80
N THR A 209 -4.92 -16.02 0.30
CA THR A 209 -5.01 -14.86 -0.60
C THR A 209 -5.26 -13.61 0.20
N GLY A 210 -4.41 -12.64 0.03
CA GLY A 210 -4.37 -11.45 0.85
C GLY A 210 -4.89 -10.19 0.16
N ASP A 211 -4.86 -9.14 0.94
CA ASP A 211 -5.32 -7.80 0.63
C ASP A 211 -4.27 -6.77 1.09
N ILE A 212 -4.43 -5.50 0.73
CA ILE A 212 -3.52 -4.42 1.11
C ILE A 212 -3.97 -3.76 2.40
N GLY A 213 -3.10 -3.82 3.40
CA GLY A 213 -3.26 -3.23 4.73
C GLY A 213 -2.13 -3.64 5.65
N CYS A 214 -2.21 -3.32 6.94
CA CYS A 214 -1.22 -3.79 7.92
C CYS A 214 -1.06 -5.31 7.90
N TYR A 215 -2.12 -6.03 7.66
CA TYR A 215 -2.14 -7.50 7.57
C TYR A 215 -1.39 -8.06 6.36
N THR A 216 -1.12 -7.28 5.30
CA THR A 216 -0.19 -7.69 4.23
C THR A 216 1.16 -8.13 4.79
N LEU A 217 1.60 -7.54 5.91
CA LEU A 217 2.83 -7.90 6.59
C LEU A 217 2.83 -9.31 7.21
N GLY A 218 1.70 -10.01 7.16
CA GLY A 218 1.64 -11.45 7.44
C GLY A 218 2.42 -12.31 6.43
N CYS A 219 2.79 -11.75 5.26
CA CYS A 219 3.68 -12.40 4.29
C CYS A 219 5.15 -12.45 4.74
N ALA A 220 5.56 -11.57 5.68
CA ALA A 220 6.94 -11.46 6.10
C ALA A 220 7.34 -12.58 7.09
N GLU A 221 8.65 -12.90 7.07
CA GLU A 221 9.24 -13.78 8.09
C GLU A 221 8.99 -13.27 9.52
N PRO A 222 8.77 -14.16 10.45
CA PRO A 222 8.72 -15.63 10.37
C PRO A 222 7.31 -16.19 10.11
N LEU A 223 6.33 -15.35 9.82
CA LEU A 223 4.94 -15.77 9.61
C LEU A 223 4.76 -16.45 8.24
N ASN A 224 5.29 -15.86 7.17
CA ASN A 224 5.23 -16.39 5.80
C ASN A 224 3.83 -16.93 5.42
N CYS A 225 2.78 -16.16 5.73
CA CYS A 225 1.43 -16.67 5.72
C CYS A 225 0.56 -15.97 4.66
N MET A 226 1.12 -15.65 3.51
CA MET A 226 0.34 -15.16 2.36
C MET A 226 0.97 -15.64 1.07
N ASP A 227 0.14 -16.21 0.19
CA ASP A 227 0.55 -16.72 -1.12
C ASP A 227 0.35 -15.69 -2.24
N SER A 228 -0.61 -14.78 -2.09
CA SER A 228 -0.84 -13.71 -3.07
C SER A 228 -1.45 -12.46 -2.46
N VAL A 229 -1.07 -11.29 -3.00
CA VAL A 229 -1.69 -9.99 -2.72
C VAL A 229 -1.70 -9.20 -4.03
N VAL A 230 -2.86 -8.76 -4.49
CA VAL A 230 -3.01 -8.01 -5.76
C VAL A 230 -3.44 -6.57 -5.49
N CYS A 231 -4.63 -6.39 -4.92
CA CYS A 231 -5.19 -5.06 -4.61
C CYS A 231 -6.22 -5.17 -3.48
N MET A 232 -6.67 -4.02 -2.96
CA MET A 232 -7.71 -3.99 -1.93
C MET A 232 -9.00 -4.65 -2.42
N GLY A 233 -9.48 -5.67 -1.67
CA GLY A 233 -10.66 -6.48 -1.99
C GLY A 233 -10.35 -7.78 -2.74
N ALA A 234 -9.21 -7.89 -3.40
CA ALA A 234 -8.86 -9.06 -4.19
C ALA A 234 -8.63 -10.34 -3.35
N GLY A 235 -8.42 -10.23 -2.05
CA GLY A 235 -8.25 -11.40 -1.18
C GLY A 235 -9.41 -12.40 -1.30
N PHE A 236 -10.63 -11.92 -1.44
CA PHE A 236 -11.81 -12.78 -1.65
C PHE A 236 -11.92 -13.27 -3.10
N SER A 237 -11.85 -12.36 -4.06
CA SER A 237 -12.03 -12.72 -5.48
C SER A 237 -10.88 -13.57 -6.05
N ALA A 238 -9.63 -13.28 -5.70
CA ALA A 238 -8.49 -14.12 -6.08
C ALA A 238 -8.56 -15.49 -5.40
N GLY A 239 -8.93 -15.52 -4.11
CA GLY A 239 -9.15 -16.78 -3.38
C GLY A 239 -10.22 -17.65 -4.03
N MET A 240 -11.32 -17.03 -4.47
CA MET A 240 -12.38 -17.70 -5.21
C MET A 240 -11.85 -18.32 -6.50
N GLY A 241 -11.06 -17.59 -7.27
CA GLY A 241 -10.45 -18.08 -8.52
C GLY A 241 -9.52 -19.28 -8.26
N ILE A 242 -8.66 -19.19 -7.23
CA ILE A 242 -7.77 -20.31 -6.84
C ILE A 242 -8.59 -21.53 -6.39
N ALA A 243 -9.62 -21.34 -5.56
CA ALA A 243 -10.47 -22.44 -5.11
C ALA A 243 -11.15 -23.14 -6.28
N LYS A 244 -11.66 -22.38 -7.26
CA LYS A 244 -12.26 -22.94 -8.49
C LYS A 244 -11.23 -23.66 -9.39
N SER A 245 -10.00 -23.16 -9.47
CA SER A 245 -8.93 -23.87 -10.17
C SER A 245 -8.60 -25.20 -9.50
N PHE A 246 -8.48 -25.23 -8.17
CA PHE A 246 -8.25 -26.46 -7.43
C PHE A 246 -9.37 -27.49 -7.64
N GLU A 247 -10.61 -27.04 -7.59
CA GLU A 247 -11.78 -27.88 -7.85
C GLU A 247 -11.74 -28.48 -9.26
N LYS A 248 -11.45 -27.65 -10.29
CA LYS A 248 -11.36 -28.08 -11.69
C LYS A 248 -10.21 -29.04 -11.94
N GLU A 249 -9.07 -28.83 -11.29
CA GLU A 249 -7.85 -29.65 -11.45
C GLU A 249 -7.82 -30.87 -10.51
N GLY A 250 -8.84 -31.07 -9.68
CA GLY A 250 -8.93 -32.17 -8.73
C GLY A 250 -7.89 -32.10 -7.61
N VAL A 251 -7.40 -30.90 -7.27
CA VAL A 251 -6.46 -30.69 -6.15
C VAL A 251 -7.22 -30.90 -4.83
N THR A 252 -6.77 -31.89 -4.06
CA THR A 252 -7.35 -32.22 -2.75
C THR A 252 -6.43 -31.85 -1.60
N GLY A 253 -6.99 -31.74 -0.39
CA GLY A 253 -6.23 -31.45 0.83
C GLY A 253 -5.75 -30.01 1.00
N LYS A 254 -6.06 -29.11 0.04
CA LYS A 254 -5.79 -27.68 0.16
C LYS A 254 -7.05 -26.94 0.60
N VAL A 255 -6.87 -25.94 1.48
CA VAL A 255 -7.94 -25.04 1.90
C VAL A 255 -7.53 -23.60 1.62
N VAL A 256 -8.39 -22.86 0.91
CA VAL A 256 -8.14 -21.47 0.57
C VAL A 256 -8.77 -20.56 1.62
N PHE A 257 -7.98 -19.65 2.18
CA PHE A 257 -8.42 -18.57 3.05
C PHE A 257 -8.27 -17.25 2.31
N GLY A 258 -9.37 -16.54 2.09
CA GLY A 258 -9.34 -15.18 1.54
C GLY A 258 -9.34 -14.17 2.67
N VAL A 259 -8.43 -13.21 2.66
CA VAL A 259 -8.25 -12.25 3.75
C VAL A 259 -8.53 -10.84 3.28
N VAL A 260 -9.36 -10.10 4.01
CA VAL A 260 -9.56 -8.65 3.85
C VAL A 260 -9.61 -7.97 5.22
N GLY A 261 -9.27 -6.68 5.28
CA GLY A 261 -9.49 -5.86 6.47
C GLY A 261 -10.94 -5.39 6.59
N ASP A 262 -11.32 -4.87 7.75
CA ASP A 262 -12.65 -4.32 8.03
C ASP A 262 -13.03 -3.17 7.07
N SER A 263 -12.14 -2.21 6.87
CA SER A 263 -12.36 -1.12 5.91
C SER A 263 -12.54 -1.66 4.49
N THR A 264 -11.64 -2.52 4.03
CA THR A 264 -11.71 -3.13 2.71
C THR A 264 -12.99 -3.94 2.52
N PHE A 265 -13.45 -4.65 3.56
CA PHE A 265 -14.71 -5.38 3.50
C PHE A 265 -15.86 -4.47 3.11
N PHE A 266 -15.98 -3.29 3.75
CA PHE A 266 -17.08 -2.37 3.48
C PHE A 266 -16.99 -1.69 2.10
N HIS A 267 -15.80 -1.34 1.61
CA HIS A 267 -15.70 -0.62 0.34
C HIS A 267 -15.62 -1.51 -0.89
N SER A 268 -15.11 -2.75 -0.80
CA SER A 268 -14.94 -3.64 -1.97
C SER A 268 -15.04 -5.13 -1.66
N GLY A 269 -14.88 -5.56 -0.40
CA GLY A 269 -14.91 -6.97 -0.03
C GLY A 269 -16.29 -7.62 -0.09
N MET A 270 -17.37 -6.85 0.13
CA MET A 270 -18.75 -7.37 0.12
C MET A 270 -19.13 -7.99 -1.23
N THR A 271 -18.68 -7.41 -2.34
CA THR A 271 -18.94 -7.96 -3.68
C THR A 271 -18.27 -9.32 -3.88
N GLY A 272 -17.01 -9.44 -3.43
CA GLY A 272 -16.30 -10.73 -3.44
C GLY A 272 -16.94 -11.76 -2.50
N ALA A 273 -17.44 -11.33 -1.34
CA ALA A 273 -18.18 -12.21 -0.44
C ALA A 273 -19.48 -12.74 -1.06
N ALA A 274 -20.26 -11.88 -1.70
CA ALA A 274 -21.46 -12.28 -2.44
C ALA A 274 -21.15 -13.29 -3.55
N GLU A 275 -20.05 -13.08 -4.29
CA GLU A 275 -19.58 -13.96 -5.35
C GLU A 275 -19.23 -15.37 -4.82
N ILE A 276 -18.55 -15.47 -3.68
CA ILE A 276 -18.19 -16.75 -3.05
C ILE A 276 -19.46 -17.59 -2.79
N VAL A 277 -20.51 -16.98 -2.25
CA VAL A 277 -21.78 -17.70 -1.97
C VAL A 277 -22.51 -18.03 -3.27
N TYR A 278 -22.68 -17.04 -4.16
CA TYR A 278 -23.43 -17.20 -5.41
C TYR A 278 -22.86 -18.32 -6.29
N ASN A 279 -21.56 -18.37 -6.45
CA ASN A 279 -20.88 -19.36 -7.27
C ASN A 279 -20.32 -20.55 -6.46
N LYS A 280 -20.74 -20.74 -5.22
CA LYS A 280 -20.39 -21.88 -4.36
C LYS A 280 -18.88 -22.08 -4.29
N GLY A 281 -18.15 -21.03 -3.92
CA GLY A 281 -16.69 -21.09 -3.80
C GLY A 281 -16.26 -21.90 -2.58
N ARG A 282 -15.47 -22.96 -2.78
CA ARG A 282 -14.96 -23.77 -1.68
C ARG A 282 -13.77 -23.10 -1.01
N MET A 283 -14.02 -22.02 -0.27
CA MET A 283 -13.02 -21.25 0.46
C MET A 283 -13.60 -20.64 1.74
N ILE A 284 -12.72 -20.15 2.60
CA ILE A 284 -13.08 -19.51 3.88
C ILE A 284 -12.69 -18.01 3.81
N PRO A 285 -13.64 -17.09 3.63
CA PRO A 285 -13.37 -15.67 3.75
C PRO A 285 -13.12 -15.28 5.21
N CYS A 286 -12.09 -14.45 5.42
CA CYS A 286 -11.66 -13.97 6.71
C CYS A 286 -11.65 -12.44 6.73
N VAL A 287 -12.44 -11.81 7.60
CA VAL A 287 -12.40 -10.37 7.81
C VAL A 287 -11.61 -10.06 9.07
N LEU A 288 -10.50 -9.31 8.92
CA LEU A 288 -9.64 -8.92 10.02
C LEU A 288 -10.09 -7.56 10.57
N ASP A 289 -11.02 -7.59 11.52
CA ASP A 289 -11.61 -6.41 12.13
C ASP A 289 -10.76 -5.87 13.29
N ASN A 290 -9.98 -4.83 12.99
CA ASN A 290 -9.19 -4.10 13.98
C ASN A 290 -9.78 -2.73 14.34
N ARG A 291 -11.01 -2.44 13.92
CA ARG A 291 -11.76 -1.22 14.25
C ARG A 291 -11.12 0.06 13.74
N ILE A 292 -10.30 0.01 12.67
CA ILE A 292 -9.69 1.20 12.10
C ILE A 292 -9.03 0.90 10.74
N THR A 293 -8.99 1.88 9.84
CA THR A 293 -8.18 1.83 8.63
C THR A 293 -6.75 2.25 9.00
N GLY A 294 -5.94 1.29 9.49
CA GLY A 294 -4.71 1.61 10.22
C GLY A 294 -3.55 2.13 9.39
N MET A 295 -3.23 1.46 8.26
CA MET A 295 -2.02 1.72 7.48
C MET A 295 -1.95 3.14 6.89
N THR A 296 -3.07 3.70 6.51
CA THR A 296 -3.16 5.00 5.81
C THR A 296 -3.35 6.20 6.73
N GLY A 297 -3.30 6.02 8.05
CA GLY A 297 -3.34 7.12 9.02
C GLY A 297 -4.50 7.04 10.02
N HIS A 298 -5.03 5.86 10.26
CA HIS A 298 -6.07 5.59 11.27
C HIS A 298 -7.41 6.31 10.99
N GLN A 299 -7.89 6.18 9.76
CA GLN A 299 -9.22 6.67 9.38
C GLN A 299 -10.32 5.78 9.93
N ASP A 300 -11.43 6.40 10.34
CA ASP A 300 -12.65 5.67 10.67
C ASP A 300 -13.27 5.02 9.43
N ASN A 301 -14.02 3.95 9.63
CA ASN A 301 -14.74 3.21 8.60
C ASN A 301 -16.12 2.78 9.13
N PRO A 302 -17.05 2.26 8.32
CA PRO A 302 -18.40 1.90 8.76
C PRO A 302 -18.48 0.94 9.95
N GLY A 303 -17.42 0.18 10.24
CA GLY A 303 -17.32 -0.73 11.38
C GLY A 303 -16.81 -0.07 12.67
N THR A 304 -16.48 1.23 12.68
CA THR A 304 -15.90 1.90 13.87
C THR A 304 -16.96 2.55 14.77
N GLY A 305 -18.12 2.92 14.22
CA GLY A 305 -19.18 3.68 14.91
C GLY A 305 -18.96 5.19 14.94
N TYR A 306 -18.08 5.69 14.07
CA TYR A 306 -17.79 7.13 13.91
C TYR A 306 -17.79 7.54 12.43
N THR A 307 -18.25 8.77 12.16
CA THR A 307 -18.10 9.40 10.85
C THR A 307 -16.65 9.82 10.60
N LEU A 308 -16.33 10.24 9.36
CA LEU A 308 -15.00 10.79 9.03
C LEU A 308 -14.69 12.07 9.81
N GLN A 309 -15.69 12.82 10.26
CA GLN A 309 -15.56 14.01 11.09
C GLN A 309 -15.40 13.67 12.58
N GLY A 310 -15.59 12.40 12.96
CA GLY A 310 -15.44 11.91 14.33
C GLY A 310 -16.74 11.91 15.14
N ASP A 311 -17.88 12.20 14.51
CA ASP A 311 -19.20 12.14 15.18
C ASP A 311 -19.65 10.71 15.40
N PRO A 312 -20.28 10.38 16.53
CA PRO A 312 -20.86 9.05 16.75
C PRO A 312 -21.93 8.71 15.70
N THR A 313 -21.91 7.49 15.19
CA THR A 313 -22.87 7.00 14.20
C THR A 313 -23.17 5.51 14.38
N ALA A 314 -24.07 4.97 13.57
CA ALA A 314 -24.39 3.55 13.58
C ALA A 314 -23.17 2.71 13.19
N LEU A 315 -22.90 1.67 13.97
CA LEU A 315 -21.87 0.69 13.71
C LEU A 315 -22.43 -0.42 12.81
N LEU A 316 -21.86 -0.61 11.64
CA LEU A 316 -22.24 -1.72 10.76
C LEU A 316 -21.54 -3.01 11.20
N SER A 317 -22.30 -4.10 11.31
CA SER A 317 -21.79 -5.39 11.72
C SER A 317 -21.36 -6.23 10.51
N VAL A 318 -20.08 -6.57 10.45
CA VAL A 318 -19.53 -7.51 9.46
C VAL A 318 -20.24 -8.85 9.51
N GLU A 319 -20.50 -9.38 10.71
CA GLU A 319 -21.16 -10.68 10.89
C GLU A 319 -22.59 -10.69 10.34
N LYS A 320 -23.37 -9.64 10.63
CA LYS A 320 -24.74 -9.55 10.12
C LYS A 320 -24.76 -9.51 8.59
N ILE A 321 -23.82 -8.79 7.99
CA ILE A 321 -23.68 -8.72 6.53
C ILE A 321 -23.31 -10.08 5.95
N LEU A 322 -22.29 -10.74 6.51
CA LEU A 322 -21.88 -12.09 6.06
C LEU A 322 -23.02 -13.10 6.19
N THR A 323 -23.75 -13.08 7.32
CA THR A 323 -24.93 -13.93 7.52
C THR A 323 -26.02 -13.63 6.51
N ALA A 324 -26.30 -12.35 6.23
CA ALA A 324 -27.29 -11.94 5.24
C ALA A 324 -26.91 -12.37 3.80
N LEU A 325 -25.62 -12.46 3.50
CA LEU A 325 -25.12 -13.00 2.23
C LEU A 325 -25.21 -14.53 2.13
N GLY A 326 -25.48 -15.23 3.24
CA GLY A 326 -25.65 -16.68 3.27
C GLY A 326 -24.47 -17.47 3.86
N PHE A 327 -23.50 -16.80 4.49
CA PHE A 327 -22.44 -17.53 5.21
C PHE A 327 -22.96 -18.14 6.50
N ALA A 328 -22.66 -19.41 6.72
CA ALA A 328 -22.93 -20.16 7.94
C ALA A 328 -21.93 -21.32 8.11
N PRO A 329 -21.27 -21.45 9.27
CA PRO A 329 -21.26 -20.52 10.41
C PRO A 329 -20.42 -19.26 10.13
N VAL A 330 -20.78 -18.15 10.79
CA VAL A 330 -19.92 -16.96 10.88
C VAL A 330 -19.26 -16.94 12.26
N LEU A 331 -17.95 -17.17 12.31
CA LEU A 331 -17.18 -17.37 13.54
C LEU A 331 -16.45 -16.09 13.91
N THR A 332 -16.79 -15.49 15.05
CA THR A 332 -16.08 -14.30 15.57
C THR A 332 -15.13 -14.72 16.68
N VAL A 333 -13.85 -14.32 16.57
CA VAL A 333 -12.80 -14.75 17.50
C VAL A 333 -11.80 -13.63 17.78
N ASP A 334 -11.27 -13.58 19.02
CA ASP A 334 -10.13 -12.75 19.36
C ASP A 334 -8.83 -13.42 18.88
N PRO A 335 -8.11 -12.82 17.91
CA PRO A 335 -6.92 -13.45 17.34
C PRO A 335 -5.72 -13.48 18.30
N GLN A 336 -5.79 -12.82 19.47
CA GLN A 336 -4.74 -12.93 20.51
C GLN A 336 -4.95 -14.14 21.42
N ASP A 337 -6.10 -14.78 21.41
CA ASP A 337 -6.32 -16.10 22.00
C ASP A 337 -6.02 -17.18 20.94
N LEU A 338 -4.80 -17.73 20.96
CA LEU A 338 -4.36 -18.71 19.97
C LEU A 338 -5.14 -20.03 20.03
N LYS A 339 -5.63 -20.42 21.21
CA LYS A 339 -6.45 -21.62 21.36
C LYS A 339 -7.81 -21.44 20.72
N ALA A 340 -8.47 -20.32 21.01
CA ALA A 340 -9.75 -19.97 20.40
C ALA A 340 -9.59 -19.76 18.89
N MET A 341 -8.50 -19.11 18.43
CA MET A 341 -8.21 -18.88 17.01
C MET A 341 -8.06 -20.21 16.25
N LYS A 342 -7.29 -21.16 16.83
CA LYS A 342 -7.16 -22.50 16.26
C LYS A 342 -8.49 -23.23 16.19
N ALA A 343 -9.28 -23.19 17.26
CA ALA A 343 -10.60 -23.84 17.29
C ALA A 343 -11.54 -23.25 16.22
N ALA A 344 -11.54 -21.93 16.02
CA ALA A 344 -12.34 -21.28 14.98
C ALA A 344 -11.90 -21.70 13.57
N VAL A 345 -10.59 -21.80 13.32
CA VAL A 345 -10.06 -22.31 12.04
C VAL A 345 -10.46 -23.75 11.80
N ASP A 346 -10.28 -24.63 12.79
CA ASP A 346 -10.64 -26.05 12.68
C ASP A 346 -12.14 -26.21 12.42
N GLN A 347 -12.98 -25.45 13.12
CA GLN A 347 -14.44 -25.44 12.93
C GLN A 347 -14.83 -24.96 11.53
N ALA A 348 -14.21 -23.88 11.03
CA ALA A 348 -14.47 -23.37 9.69
C ALA A 348 -14.07 -24.39 8.61
N VAL A 349 -12.92 -25.06 8.76
CA VAL A 349 -12.49 -26.13 7.84
C VAL A 349 -13.46 -27.29 7.87
N SER A 350 -13.88 -27.75 9.05
CA SER A 350 -14.86 -28.82 9.19
C SER A 350 -16.20 -28.48 8.57
N ALA A 351 -16.68 -27.24 8.75
CA ALA A 351 -17.92 -26.75 8.13
C ALA A 351 -17.81 -26.71 6.59
N LEU A 352 -16.66 -26.25 6.07
CA LEU A 352 -16.37 -26.23 4.62
C LEU A 352 -16.38 -27.65 4.04
N ASP A 353 -15.77 -28.61 4.74
CA ASP A 353 -15.74 -30.01 4.34
C ASP A 353 -17.13 -30.66 4.40
N ALA A 354 -18.01 -30.20 5.28
CA ALA A 354 -19.41 -30.59 5.35
C ALA A 354 -20.30 -29.91 4.29
N GLY A 355 -19.71 -29.14 3.36
CA GLY A 355 -20.43 -28.44 2.28
C GLY A 355 -21.13 -27.16 2.72
N GLN A 356 -20.83 -26.64 3.91
CA GLN A 356 -21.32 -25.34 4.37
C GLN A 356 -20.44 -24.21 3.82
N GLN A 357 -20.88 -22.96 4.02
CA GLN A 357 -20.14 -21.77 3.59
C GLN A 357 -19.71 -20.96 4.83
N PRO A 358 -18.64 -21.37 5.52
CA PRO A 358 -18.18 -20.68 6.74
C PRO A 358 -17.50 -19.36 6.42
N ALA A 359 -17.47 -18.46 7.42
CA ALA A 359 -16.64 -17.25 7.42
C ALA A 359 -16.03 -17.01 8.80
N ILE A 360 -14.86 -16.38 8.84
CA ILE A 360 -14.19 -16.01 10.08
C ILE A 360 -14.10 -14.47 10.17
N VAL A 361 -14.45 -13.92 11.33
CA VAL A 361 -14.23 -12.53 11.68
C VAL A 361 -13.26 -12.49 12.87
N THR A 362 -12.04 -12.04 12.67
CA THR A 362 -11.16 -11.80 13.83
C THR A 362 -11.45 -10.40 14.37
N ARG A 363 -11.68 -10.28 15.67
CA ARG A 363 -12.02 -8.99 16.28
C ARG A 363 -11.13 -8.65 17.45
N ARG A 364 -10.33 -7.63 17.27
CA ARG A 364 -9.60 -6.95 18.33
C ARG A 364 -9.15 -5.57 17.85
N PRO A 365 -9.46 -4.49 18.59
CA PRO A 365 -9.06 -3.14 18.20
C PRO A 365 -7.56 -2.97 18.03
N CYS A 366 -7.16 -2.11 17.07
CA CYS A 366 -5.77 -1.74 16.86
C CYS A 366 -5.22 -1.00 18.10
N LEU A 367 -4.03 -1.37 18.54
CA LEU A 367 -3.36 -0.77 19.72
C LEU A 367 -3.03 0.72 19.57
N LEU A 368 -3.02 1.22 18.33
CA LEU A 368 -2.68 2.61 18.03
C LEU A 368 -3.92 3.52 17.99
N ILE A 369 -5.10 2.99 18.23
CA ILE A 369 -6.32 3.81 18.36
C ILE A 369 -6.17 4.69 19.60
N LYS A 370 -6.16 6.01 19.39
CA LYS A 370 -5.92 6.98 20.48
C LYS A 370 -7.06 7.01 21.52
N ARG A 371 -8.28 6.65 21.11
CA ARG A 371 -9.48 6.58 21.97
C ARG A 371 -9.39 5.46 23.01
N ASP A 372 -8.68 4.40 22.71
CA ASP A 372 -8.65 3.18 23.52
C ASP A 372 -7.25 2.95 24.10
N LYS A 373 -7.17 2.80 25.41
CA LYS A 373 -5.91 2.50 26.10
C LYS A 373 -5.79 0.99 26.29
N PHE A 374 -5.14 0.28 25.35
CA PHE A 374 -5.04 -1.19 25.38
C PHE A 374 -3.77 -1.76 26.04
N ARG A 375 -2.93 -0.94 26.63
CA ARG A 375 -1.75 -1.48 27.34
C ARG A 375 -2.20 -2.23 28.58
N LYS A 376 -1.95 -3.54 28.59
CA LYS A 376 -2.32 -4.47 29.69
C LYS A 376 -1.10 -4.97 30.45
N GLY A 377 -0.17 -4.09 30.84
CA GLY A 377 1.08 -4.47 31.47
C GLY A 377 2.14 -4.90 30.45
N MET A 378 3.11 -5.64 30.89
CA MET A 378 4.24 -6.13 30.09
C MET A 378 4.45 -7.62 30.34
N CYS A 379 5.15 -8.28 29.42
CA CYS A 379 5.66 -9.61 29.65
C CYS A 379 7.18 -9.55 29.87
N HIS A 380 7.71 -10.45 30.64
CA HIS A 380 9.14 -10.69 30.84
C HIS A 380 9.48 -12.16 30.61
N VAL A 381 10.75 -12.44 30.43
CA VAL A 381 11.25 -13.80 30.28
C VAL A 381 11.94 -14.21 31.58
N ASN A 382 11.48 -15.30 32.17
CA ASN A 382 12.18 -15.98 33.23
C ASN A 382 13.35 -16.77 32.62
N ALA A 383 14.57 -16.29 32.84
CA ALA A 383 15.79 -16.86 32.26
C ALA A 383 16.03 -18.31 32.69
N ASP A 384 15.67 -18.69 33.92
CA ASP A 384 15.87 -20.04 34.44
C ASP A 384 14.96 -21.06 33.77
N LYS A 385 13.72 -20.66 33.43
CA LYS A 385 12.76 -21.49 32.71
C LYS A 385 13.06 -21.51 31.19
N CYS A 386 13.67 -20.46 30.63
CA CYS A 386 13.94 -20.37 29.18
C CYS A 386 14.94 -21.43 28.74
N ARG A 387 14.55 -22.28 27.77
CA ARG A 387 15.36 -23.34 27.18
C ARG A 387 15.91 -23.01 25.78
N SER A 388 15.92 -21.72 25.38
CA SER A 388 16.48 -21.26 24.10
C SER A 388 15.84 -21.89 22.86
N CYS A 389 14.63 -22.41 22.97
CA CYS A 389 13.94 -23.14 21.90
C CYS A 389 13.44 -22.25 20.75
N ARG A 390 13.48 -20.92 20.91
CA ARG A 390 13.06 -19.89 19.92
C ARG A 390 11.60 -19.97 19.49
N SER A 391 10.74 -20.74 20.16
CA SER A 391 9.31 -20.83 19.81
C SER A 391 8.62 -19.46 19.84
N CYS A 392 8.95 -18.60 20.82
CA CYS A 392 8.43 -17.25 20.94
C CYS A 392 8.79 -16.33 19.77
N LEU A 393 9.94 -16.55 19.09
CA LEU A 393 10.33 -15.76 17.92
C LEU A 393 9.45 -16.04 16.72
N ARG A 394 8.86 -17.24 16.64
CA ARG A 394 7.98 -17.63 15.51
C ARG A 394 6.70 -16.81 15.42
N VAL A 395 6.31 -16.12 16.48
CA VAL A 395 5.19 -15.18 16.42
C VAL A 395 5.58 -13.86 15.71
N GLY A 396 6.87 -13.64 15.44
CA GLY A 396 7.37 -12.48 14.68
C GLY A 396 7.21 -11.14 15.41
N CYS A 397 7.13 -11.12 16.76
CA CYS A 397 6.97 -9.88 17.51
C CYS A 397 8.32 -9.13 17.57
N PRO A 398 8.37 -7.84 17.13
CA PRO A 398 9.63 -7.08 17.16
C PRO A 398 10.13 -6.76 18.58
N ALA A 399 9.27 -6.90 19.60
CA ALA A 399 9.67 -6.74 21.00
C ALA A 399 10.43 -7.95 21.57
N ILE A 400 10.62 -9.04 20.80
CA ILE A 400 11.28 -10.26 21.27
C ILE A 400 12.57 -10.49 20.49
N SER A 401 13.66 -10.64 21.19
CA SER A 401 14.98 -10.96 20.64
C SER A 401 15.63 -12.12 21.41
N MET A 402 16.83 -12.51 20.97
CA MET A 402 17.71 -13.44 21.70
C MET A 402 18.97 -12.70 22.14
N GLU A 403 19.29 -12.78 23.42
CA GLU A 403 20.52 -12.26 23.99
C GLU A 403 21.17 -13.33 24.86
N ASN A 404 22.46 -13.56 24.72
CA ASN A 404 23.21 -14.57 25.46
C ASN A 404 22.54 -15.96 25.48
N GLY A 405 21.92 -16.36 24.35
CA GLY A 405 21.23 -17.63 24.21
C GLY A 405 19.84 -17.71 24.85
N LYS A 406 19.34 -16.68 25.49
CA LYS A 406 17.99 -16.61 26.09
C LYS A 406 17.10 -15.64 25.33
N ALA A 407 15.79 -15.87 25.39
CA ALA A 407 14.84 -14.89 24.87
C ALA A 407 14.78 -13.69 25.79
N VAL A 408 14.66 -12.50 25.20
CA VAL A 408 14.51 -11.23 25.92
C VAL A 408 13.33 -10.46 25.33
N ILE A 409 12.59 -9.77 26.18
CA ILE A 409 11.47 -8.90 25.78
C ILE A 409 11.83 -7.45 26.07
N ASP A 410 11.81 -6.63 25.01
CA ASP A 410 11.99 -5.19 25.17
C ASP A 410 10.75 -4.58 25.84
N ARG A 411 10.97 -4.11 27.08
CA ARG A 411 9.92 -3.52 27.94
C ARG A 411 9.35 -2.22 27.36
N THR A 412 10.12 -1.50 26.54
CA THR A 412 9.66 -0.25 25.93
C THR A 412 8.65 -0.49 24.82
N GLN A 413 8.70 -1.64 24.17
CA GLN A 413 7.84 -2.04 23.07
C GLN A 413 6.70 -2.99 23.47
N CYS A 414 6.91 -3.80 24.54
CA CYS A 414 5.93 -4.79 24.95
C CYS A 414 4.64 -4.12 25.47
N VAL A 415 3.49 -4.68 25.09
CA VAL A 415 2.14 -4.21 25.45
C VAL A 415 1.34 -5.26 26.24
N GLY A 416 1.96 -6.35 26.66
CA GLY A 416 1.32 -7.39 27.47
C GLY A 416 0.23 -8.20 26.77
N CYS A 417 0.28 -8.36 25.44
CA CYS A 417 -0.74 -9.12 24.68
C CYS A 417 -0.70 -10.64 24.91
N THR A 418 0.35 -11.17 25.50
CA THR A 418 0.56 -12.58 25.89
C THR A 418 0.63 -13.62 24.75
N VAL A 419 0.57 -13.23 23.48
CA VAL A 419 0.66 -14.20 22.36
C VAL A 419 1.95 -15.01 22.42
N CYS A 420 3.07 -14.40 22.79
CA CYS A 420 4.36 -15.09 22.95
C CYS A 420 4.38 -16.06 24.13
N ALA A 421 3.64 -15.78 25.20
CA ALA A 421 3.52 -16.67 26.35
C ALA A 421 2.79 -17.97 25.99
N GLN A 422 1.70 -17.86 25.19
CA GLN A 422 0.91 -19.02 24.76
C GLN A 422 1.67 -20.01 23.86
N VAL A 423 2.77 -19.59 23.24
CA VAL A 423 3.61 -20.45 22.40
C VAL A 423 4.86 -20.95 23.10
N CYS A 424 5.07 -20.55 24.34
CA CYS A 424 6.23 -20.99 25.12
C CYS A 424 5.94 -22.36 25.77
N PRO A 425 6.60 -23.46 25.35
CA PRO A 425 6.32 -24.77 25.92
C PRO A 425 6.90 -24.98 27.33
N PHE A 426 7.60 -23.98 27.86
CA PHE A 426 8.26 -24.03 29.17
C PHE A 426 7.71 -23.00 30.15
N ASP A 427 6.62 -22.32 29.80
CA ASP A 427 6.03 -21.24 30.62
C ASP A 427 7.06 -20.20 31.12
N ALA A 428 8.08 -19.95 30.26
CA ALA A 428 9.15 -19.02 30.56
C ALA A 428 8.80 -17.55 30.35
N ILE A 429 7.65 -17.25 29.73
CA ILE A 429 7.20 -15.89 29.48
C ILE A 429 6.02 -15.60 30.39
N GLU A 430 6.26 -14.71 31.32
CA GLU A 430 5.32 -14.34 32.37
C GLU A 430 4.80 -12.93 32.14
N LYS A 431 3.52 -12.71 32.45
CA LYS A 431 2.92 -11.37 32.43
C LYS A 431 3.11 -10.72 33.78
N GLU A 432 3.58 -9.48 33.81
CA GLU A 432 3.61 -8.68 35.02
C GLU A 432 2.17 -8.30 35.41
N GLU A 433 1.80 -8.56 36.64
CA GLU A 433 0.60 -8.00 37.25
C GLU A 433 0.85 -6.51 37.53
N ASN A 434 -0.08 -5.64 37.09
CA ASN A 434 0.01 -4.19 37.31
C ASN A 434 -0.27 -3.85 38.77
#